data_9aaa41ac4b6d8d0e4af5e1e55273f292
#
_entry.id   9aaa41ac4b6d8d0e4af5e1e55273f292
#
_cell.length_a   1.000
_cell.length_b   1.000
_cell.length_c   1.000
_cell.angle_alpha   90.00
_cell.angle_beta   90.00
_cell.angle_gamma   90.00
#
_symmetry.space_group_name_H-M   'P 1'
#
loop_
_entity.id
_entity.type
_entity.pdbx_description
1 polymer ?
#
loop_
_entity_poly.entity_id
_entity_poly.type
_entity_poly.pdbx_seq_one_letter_code
_entity_poly.pdbx_strand_id
1 'polypeptide(L)'
;MKKGKMIAIYGTNGIGKTTQTEKLVAFLRVQGKNASRLKYPIYDLEPEGPFIYKYLRDPKFRAKNELSTHELQKKYADNRKRYEKELKKRLDNGEWIVAEDYIGTGIAWGLTWGGDLEYLEKINEKLFKTDLSIIMHGERFNTAIEKDHRNEMEADRIKICKNFHFLLSRIHSWKVVDANQSVSKVQNDIRKIVKKNLL
;
A
#
# COMPACT_ATOMS: atom_id res chain seq x y z
N MET A 1 3.61 -4.82 -27.80
CA MET A 1 3.38 -3.59 -26.97
C MET A 1 4.41 -3.53 -25.86
N LYS A 2 4.84 -2.33 -25.42
CA LYS A 2 5.73 -2.23 -24.25
C LYS A 2 4.95 -2.67 -23.00
N LYS A 3 5.59 -3.46 -22.14
CA LYS A 3 5.04 -3.92 -20.87
C LYS A 3 4.66 -2.72 -19.98
N GLY A 4 3.55 -2.81 -19.27
CA GLY A 4 3.15 -1.82 -18.27
C GLY A 4 4.09 -1.77 -17.09
N LYS A 5 3.88 -0.81 -16.21
CA LYS A 5 4.69 -0.57 -15.01
C LYS A 5 3.83 -0.55 -13.76
N MET A 6 4.38 -1.02 -12.64
CA MET A 6 3.71 -0.95 -11.35
C MET A 6 4.43 0.02 -10.41
N ILE A 7 3.69 1.03 -9.96
CA ILE A 7 4.15 2.02 -8.97
C ILE A 7 3.37 1.77 -7.67
N ALA A 8 4.06 1.59 -6.54
CA ALA A 8 3.41 1.51 -5.24
C ALA A 8 3.57 2.81 -4.46
N ILE A 9 2.46 3.30 -3.90
CA ILE A 9 2.43 4.44 -2.97
C ILE A 9 2.17 3.91 -1.56
N TYR A 10 3.16 4.08 -0.69
CA TYR A 10 3.15 3.66 0.69
C TYR A 10 2.95 4.84 1.65
N GLY A 11 2.68 4.53 2.91
CA GLY A 11 2.52 5.48 4.00
C GLY A 11 1.42 5.06 4.96
N THR A 12 1.35 5.70 6.12
CA THR A 12 0.33 5.40 7.14
C THR A 12 -1.07 5.79 6.67
N ASN A 13 -2.08 5.30 7.39
CA ASN A 13 -3.47 5.69 7.14
C ASN A 13 -3.68 7.19 7.38
N GLY A 14 -4.53 7.81 6.57
CA GLY A 14 -4.86 9.23 6.72
C GLY A 14 -3.79 10.22 6.24
N ILE A 15 -2.77 9.77 5.46
CA ILE A 15 -1.71 10.65 4.93
C ILE A 15 -1.96 11.15 3.50
N GLY A 16 -3.14 10.86 2.94
CA GLY A 16 -3.53 11.34 1.60
C GLY A 16 -3.13 10.44 0.43
N LYS A 17 -2.78 9.15 0.65
CA LYS A 17 -2.40 8.20 -0.41
C LYS A 17 -3.43 8.12 -1.54
N THR A 18 -4.71 7.99 -1.19
CA THR A 18 -5.81 7.88 -2.16
C THR A 18 -5.81 9.05 -3.14
N THR A 19 -5.78 10.27 -2.63
CA THR A 19 -5.74 11.49 -3.43
C THR A 19 -4.53 11.52 -4.37
N GLN A 20 -3.37 11.13 -3.89
CA GLN A 20 -2.14 11.16 -4.68
C GLN A 20 -2.09 10.04 -5.73
N THR A 21 -2.60 8.85 -5.42
CA THR A 21 -2.69 7.76 -6.41
C THR A 21 -3.65 8.12 -7.55
N GLU A 22 -4.82 8.68 -7.26
CA GLU A 22 -5.78 9.14 -8.28
C GLU A 22 -5.20 10.23 -9.18
N LYS A 23 -4.54 11.22 -8.59
CA LYS A 23 -3.86 12.29 -9.34
C LYS A 23 -2.70 11.76 -10.18
N LEU A 24 -1.97 10.75 -9.70
CA LEU A 24 -0.90 10.12 -10.47
C LEU A 24 -1.46 9.32 -11.65
N VAL A 25 -2.54 8.58 -11.47
CA VAL A 25 -3.23 7.88 -12.58
C VAL A 25 -3.68 8.87 -13.65
N ALA A 26 -4.33 9.98 -13.25
CA ALA A 26 -4.73 11.02 -14.18
C ALA A 26 -3.53 11.61 -14.95
N PHE A 27 -2.44 11.89 -14.25
CA PHE A 27 -1.20 12.37 -14.87
C PHE A 27 -0.64 11.36 -15.89
N LEU A 28 -0.54 10.08 -15.54
CA LEU A 28 -0.04 9.04 -16.45
C LEU A 28 -0.90 8.92 -17.70
N ARG A 29 -2.22 9.03 -17.57
CA ARG A 29 -3.15 9.03 -18.72
C ARG A 29 -2.90 10.21 -19.67
N VAL A 30 -2.65 11.40 -19.12
CA VAL A 30 -2.25 12.59 -19.93
C VAL A 30 -0.90 12.36 -20.63
N GLN A 31 -0.01 11.54 -20.06
CA GLN A 31 1.25 11.11 -20.70
C GLN A 31 1.06 9.95 -21.70
N GLY A 32 -0.17 9.63 -22.09
CA GLY A 32 -0.49 8.57 -23.07
C GLY A 32 -0.34 7.15 -22.53
N LYS A 33 -0.30 6.95 -21.20
CA LYS A 33 -0.26 5.62 -20.60
C LYS A 33 -1.67 5.10 -20.32
N ASN A 34 -1.96 3.85 -20.65
CA ASN A 34 -3.12 3.18 -20.09
C ASN A 34 -2.85 2.91 -18.62
N ALA A 35 -3.44 3.69 -17.72
CA ALA A 35 -3.14 3.64 -16.30
C ALA A 35 -4.39 3.50 -15.44
N SER A 36 -4.29 2.73 -14.37
CA SER A 36 -5.36 2.55 -13.39
C SER A 36 -4.82 2.47 -11.96
N ARG A 37 -5.72 2.69 -11.00
CA ARG A 37 -5.45 2.51 -9.58
C ARG A 37 -5.80 1.08 -9.16
N LEU A 38 -5.01 0.54 -8.24
CA LEU A 38 -5.30 -0.70 -7.54
C LEU A 38 -5.05 -0.49 -6.05
N LYS A 39 -6.03 -0.80 -5.21
CA LYS A 39 -5.89 -0.69 -3.74
C LYS A 39 -5.76 -2.07 -3.11
N TYR A 40 -4.79 -2.21 -2.21
CA TYR A 40 -4.65 -3.40 -1.38
C TYR A 40 -4.99 -3.11 0.10
N PRO A 41 -5.58 -4.08 0.82
CA PRO A 41 -6.08 -5.35 0.30
C PRO A 41 -7.27 -5.14 -0.65
N ILE A 42 -7.47 -6.08 -1.58
CA ILE A 42 -8.64 -6.08 -2.48
C ILE A 42 -9.79 -6.71 -1.71
N TYR A 43 -10.68 -5.87 -1.20
CA TYR A 43 -11.73 -6.29 -0.28
C TYR A 43 -12.80 -7.20 -0.89
N ASP A 44 -13.08 -7.05 -2.19
CA ASP A 44 -14.08 -7.86 -2.90
C ASP A 44 -13.50 -9.19 -3.41
N LEU A 45 -12.22 -9.48 -3.14
CA LEU A 45 -11.56 -10.70 -3.58
C LEU A 45 -11.68 -11.80 -2.53
N GLU A 46 -12.59 -12.73 -2.77
CA GLU A 46 -12.85 -13.88 -1.90
C GLU A 46 -11.66 -14.87 -1.85
N PRO A 47 -11.46 -15.56 -0.72
CA PRO A 47 -12.15 -15.39 0.57
C PRO A 47 -11.49 -14.36 1.49
N GLU A 48 -10.26 -13.91 1.19
CA GLU A 48 -9.46 -13.09 2.09
C GLU A 48 -9.97 -11.65 2.21
N GLY A 49 -10.46 -11.06 1.11
CA GLY A 49 -10.87 -9.67 1.05
C GLY A 49 -11.97 -9.32 2.05
N PRO A 50 -13.16 -9.97 1.98
CA PRO A 50 -14.26 -9.74 2.91
C PRO A 50 -13.90 -10.07 4.35
N PHE A 51 -13.08 -11.12 4.58
CA PHE A 51 -12.59 -11.44 5.91
C PHE A 51 -11.76 -10.30 6.49
N ILE A 52 -10.76 -9.81 5.74
CA ILE A 52 -9.87 -8.71 6.15
C ILE A 52 -10.70 -7.43 6.40
N TYR A 53 -11.67 -7.14 5.54
CA TYR A 53 -12.55 -5.99 5.71
C TYR A 53 -13.27 -6.01 7.06
N LYS A 54 -13.93 -7.14 7.38
CA LYS A 54 -14.64 -7.32 8.66
C LYS A 54 -13.67 -7.32 9.84
N TYR A 55 -12.54 -8.02 9.72
CA TYR A 55 -11.53 -8.09 10.78
C TYR A 55 -11.00 -6.72 11.18
N LEU A 56 -10.84 -5.82 10.23
CA LEU A 56 -10.37 -4.47 10.51
C LEU A 56 -11.43 -3.58 11.17
N ARG A 57 -12.72 -3.77 10.85
CA ARG A 57 -13.80 -2.80 11.15
C ARG A 57 -14.84 -3.28 12.16
N ASP A 58 -14.92 -4.59 12.39
CA ASP A 58 -15.87 -5.17 13.33
C ASP A 58 -15.16 -5.76 14.56
N PRO A 59 -15.18 -5.06 15.71
CA PRO A 59 -14.56 -5.55 16.94
C PRO A 59 -15.14 -6.90 17.42
N LYS A 60 -16.46 -7.15 17.22
CA LYS A 60 -17.09 -8.43 17.61
C LYS A 60 -16.63 -9.56 16.71
N PHE A 61 -16.54 -9.31 15.40
CA PHE A 61 -15.99 -10.29 14.46
C PHE A 61 -14.52 -10.60 14.78
N ARG A 62 -13.73 -9.58 15.08
CA ARG A 62 -12.32 -9.71 15.45
C ARG A 62 -12.13 -10.54 16.73
N ALA A 63 -12.93 -10.28 17.76
CA ALA A 63 -12.88 -11.04 19.01
C ALA A 63 -13.27 -12.52 18.84
N LYS A 64 -14.21 -12.80 17.92
CA LYS A 64 -14.61 -14.19 17.60
C LYS A 64 -13.58 -14.94 16.76
N ASN A 65 -12.76 -14.22 16.00
CA ASN A 65 -11.80 -14.77 15.04
C ASN A 65 -10.37 -14.29 15.40
N GLU A 66 -9.96 -14.47 16.65
CA GLU A 66 -8.62 -14.08 17.06
C GLU A 66 -7.54 -14.66 16.15
N LEU A 67 -6.68 -13.80 15.65
CA LEU A 67 -5.54 -14.17 14.82
C LEU A 67 -4.25 -13.58 15.39
N SER A 68 -3.20 -14.37 15.39
CA SER A 68 -1.85 -13.87 15.55
C SER A 68 -1.50 -12.86 14.44
N THR A 69 -0.48 -12.06 14.67
CA THR A 69 0.02 -11.13 13.64
C THR A 69 0.42 -11.89 12.38
N HIS A 70 1.08 -13.04 12.51
CA HIS A 70 1.52 -13.84 11.37
C HIS A 70 0.33 -14.37 10.55
N GLU A 71 -0.71 -14.89 11.19
CA GLU A 71 -1.90 -15.40 10.51
C GLU A 71 -2.64 -14.28 9.76
N LEU A 72 -2.78 -13.11 10.39
CA LEU A 72 -3.40 -11.96 9.71
C LEU A 72 -2.55 -11.50 8.52
N GLN A 73 -1.23 -11.39 8.67
CA GLN A 73 -0.35 -10.98 7.58
C GLN A 73 -0.31 -12.02 6.45
N LYS A 74 -0.45 -13.32 6.79
CA LYS A 74 -0.63 -14.37 5.79
C LYS A 74 -1.89 -14.14 4.96
N LYS A 75 -3.02 -13.77 5.57
CA LYS A 75 -4.26 -13.46 4.82
C LYS A 75 -4.06 -12.27 3.85
N TYR A 76 -3.33 -11.23 4.27
CA TYR A 76 -2.96 -10.13 3.38
C TYR A 76 -2.06 -10.59 2.21
N ALA A 77 -1.10 -11.47 2.48
CA ALA A 77 -0.23 -12.03 1.44
C ALA A 77 -1.03 -12.92 0.48
N ASP A 78 -1.95 -13.74 0.99
CA ASP A 78 -2.80 -14.62 0.18
C ASP A 78 -3.76 -13.79 -0.71
N ASN A 79 -4.33 -12.69 -0.20
CA ASN A 79 -5.12 -11.75 -1.01
C ASN A 79 -4.29 -11.19 -2.19
N ARG A 80 -3.03 -10.79 -1.97
CA ARG A 80 -2.12 -10.36 -3.03
C ARG A 80 -1.81 -11.49 -4.02
N LYS A 81 -1.50 -12.69 -3.53
CA LYS A 81 -1.20 -13.87 -4.36
C LYS A 81 -2.37 -14.27 -5.26
N ARG A 82 -3.59 -14.20 -4.73
CA ARG A 82 -4.80 -14.53 -5.50
C ARG A 82 -4.99 -13.60 -6.70
N TYR A 83 -4.66 -12.32 -6.55
CA TYR A 83 -4.76 -11.35 -7.63
C TYR A 83 -3.53 -11.34 -8.56
N GLU A 84 -2.46 -12.01 -8.21
CA GLU A 84 -1.16 -11.94 -8.88
C GLU A 84 -1.22 -12.29 -10.37
N LYS A 85 -2.01 -13.29 -10.75
CA LYS A 85 -2.18 -13.70 -12.15
C LYS A 85 -2.83 -12.60 -12.98
N GLU A 86 -3.88 -11.99 -12.43
CA GLU A 86 -4.58 -10.87 -13.11
C GLU A 86 -3.69 -9.63 -13.17
N LEU A 87 -2.96 -9.31 -12.09
CA LEU A 87 -1.99 -8.22 -12.07
C LEU A 87 -0.96 -8.37 -13.20
N LYS A 88 -0.35 -9.55 -13.33
CA LYS A 88 0.65 -9.83 -14.38
C LYS A 88 0.05 -9.69 -15.77
N LYS A 89 -1.15 -10.24 -16.01
CA LYS A 89 -1.86 -10.10 -17.28
C LYS A 89 -2.09 -8.64 -17.66
N ARG A 90 -2.53 -7.80 -16.72
CA ARG A 90 -2.73 -6.36 -16.94
C ARG A 90 -1.43 -5.64 -17.30
N LEU A 91 -0.35 -5.92 -16.58
CA LEU A 91 0.98 -5.38 -16.86
C LEU A 91 1.51 -5.85 -18.23
N ASP A 92 1.34 -7.12 -18.59
CA ASP A 92 1.78 -7.68 -19.86
C ASP A 92 1.00 -7.07 -21.04
N ASN A 93 -0.26 -6.67 -20.82
CA ASN A 93 -1.07 -5.91 -21.78
C ASN A 93 -0.72 -4.41 -21.85
N GLY A 94 0.35 -3.97 -21.20
CA GLY A 94 0.82 -2.59 -21.25
C GLY A 94 0.15 -1.64 -20.28
N GLU A 95 -0.69 -2.12 -19.36
CA GLU A 95 -1.37 -1.29 -18.38
C GLU A 95 -0.41 -0.87 -17.24
N TRP A 96 -0.41 0.41 -16.91
CA TRP A 96 0.32 0.97 -15.76
C TRP A 96 -0.56 0.89 -14.52
N ILE A 97 -0.05 0.29 -13.45
CA ILE A 97 -0.79 0.13 -12.20
C ILE A 97 -0.20 1.05 -11.13
N VAL A 98 -1.02 1.95 -10.58
CA VAL A 98 -0.67 2.71 -9.39
C VAL A 98 -1.32 2.04 -8.19
N ALA A 99 -0.53 1.28 -7.44
CA ALA A 99 -1.00 0.58 -6.26
C ALA A 99 -1.00 1.52 -5.04
N GLU A 100 -2.17 1.64 -4.40
CA GLU A 100 -2.28 2.21 -3.06
C GLU A 100 -2.13 1.07 -2.06
N ASP A 101 -1.05 1.12 -1.28
CA ASP A 101 -0.59 0.04 -0.45
C ASP A 101 -0.17 -1.22 -1.26
N TYR A 102 0.68 -2.02 -0.73
CA TYR A 102 1.10 -3.30 -1.30
C TYR A 102 1.90 -4.09 -0.25
N ILE A 103 3.00 -4.75 -0.66
CA ILE A 103 3.85 -5.56 0.23
C ILE A 103 4.37 -4.73 1.41
N GLY A 104 4.91 -3.55 1.15
CA GLY A 104 5.54 -2.70 2.17
C GLY A 104 4.61 -2.29 3.30
N THR A 105 3.34 -1.97 2.99
CA THR A 105 2.34 -1.66 4.03
C THR A 105 2.04 -2.89 4.90
N GLY A 106 1.96 -4.08 4.29
CA GLY A 106 1.77 -5.33 5.04
C GLY A 106 2.92 -5.60 6.00
N ILE A 107 4.17 -5.44 5.53
CA ILE A 107 5.36 -5.61 6.38
C ILE A 107 5.38 -4.57 7.51
N ALA A 108 5.16 -3.28 7.20
CA ALA A 108 5.17 -2.23 8.21
C ALA A 108 4.12 -2.45 9.31
N TRP A 109 2.90 -2.81 8.96
CA TRP A 109 1.88 -3.17 9.95
C TRP A 109 2.17 -4.47 10.66
N GLY A 110 2.74 -5.47 9.98
CA GLY A 110 3.19 -6.71 10.60
C GLY A 110 4.20 -6.45 11.73
N LEU A 111 5.23 -5.66 11.44
CA LEU A 111 6.24 -5.25 12.42
C LEU A 111 5.63 -4.41 13.56
N THR A 112 4.69 -3.53 13.26
CA THR A 112 3.97 -2.71 14.25
C THR A 112 3.23 -3.57 15.27
N TRP A 113 2.75 -4.73 14.88
CA TRP A 113 2.05 -5.69 15.72
C TRP A 113 2.96 -6.82 16.23
N GLY A 114 4.29 -6.63 16.21
CA GLY A 114 5.26 -7.56 16.77
C GLY A 114 5.56 -8.78 15.89
N GLY A 115 5.27 -8.69 14.59
CA GLY A 115 5.61 -9.74 13.63
C GLY A 115 7.11 -9.76 13.33
N ASP A 116 7.59 -10.91 12.88
CA ASP A 116 8.97 -11.13 12.48
C ASP A 116 9.24 -10.70 11.03
N LEU A 117 10.33 -9.95 10.79
CA LEU A 117 10.64 -9.40 9.47
C LEU A 117 10.92 -10.50 8.43
N GLU A 118 11.68 -11.53 8.81
CA GLU A 118 12.04 -12.62 7.89
C GLU A 118 10.79 -13.36 7.43
N TYR A 119 9.89 -13.68 8.36
CA TYR A 119 8.60 -14.28 8.02
C TYR A 119 7.77 -13.38 7.09
N LEU A 120 7.66 -12.09 7.41
CA LEU A 120 6.89 -11.12 6.62
C LEU A 120 7.44 -10.95 5.21
N GLU A 121 8.74 -10.97 5.02
CA GLU A 121 9.37 -10.94 3.69
C GLU A 121 9.14 -12.25 2.95
N LYS A 122 9.35 -13.40 3.60
CA LYS A 122 9.18 -14.75 3.04
C LYS A 122 7.78 -14.99 2.48
N ILE A 123 6.73 -14.61 3.21
CA ILE A 123 5.35 -14.80 2.72
C ILE A 123 5.02 -13.94 1.49
N ASN A 124 5.83 -12.94 1.18
CA ASN A 124 5.67 -12.02 0.05
C ASN A 124 6.74 -12.19 -1.06
N GLU A 125 7.75 -13.03 -0.88
CA GLU A 125 8.95 -13.10 -1.74
C GLU A 125 8.64 -13.35 -3.23
N LYS A 126 7.60 -14.17 -3.51
CA LYS A 126 7.21 -14.59 -4.87
C LYS A 126 6.25 -13.61 -5.56
N LEU A 127 5.83 -12.56 -4.88
CA LEU A 127 4.95 -11.55 -5.45
C LEU A 127 5.71 -10.64 -6.42
N PHE A 128 4.97 -10.04 -7.36
CA PHE A 128 5.52 -9.11 -8.33
C PHE A 128 6.26 -7.96 -7.63
N LYS A 129 7.48 -7.66 -8.08
CA LYS A 129 8.25 -6.53 -7.57
C LYS A 129 7.87 -5.26 -8.31
N THR A 130 7.55 -4.21 -7.56
CA THR A 130 7.20 -2.91 -8.13
C THR A 130 8.36 -2.30 -8.91
N ASP A 131 8.06 -1.65 -10.05
CA ASP A 131 9.07 -0.90 -10.81
C ASP A 131 9.51 0.37 -10.06
N LEU A 132 8.65 0.93 -9.23
CA LEU A 132 8.93 2.09 -8.40
C LEU A 132 8.09 2.05 -7.13
N SER A 133 8.73 2.26 -6.00
CA SER A 133 8.06 2.41 -4.69
C SER A 133 8.30 3.82 -4.16
N ILE A 134 7.23 4.49 -3.75
CA ILE A 134 7.25 5.83 -3.18
C ILE A 134 6.59 5.78 -1.81
N ILE A 135 7.24 6.32 -0.80
CA ILE A 135 6.65 6.51 0.52
C ILE A 135 6.25 7.96 0.73
N MET A 136 5.02 8.18 1.09
CA MET A 136 4.54 9.43 1.65
C MET A 136 4.83 9.44 3.15
N HIS A 137 5.73 10.31 3.58
CA HIS A 137 6.18 10.41 4.97
C HIS A 137 5.75 11.75 5.56
N GLY A 138 5.22 11.73 6.79
CA GLY A 138 4.72 12.93 7.46
C GLY A 138 3.73 12.57 8.57
N GLU A 139 3.03 13.59 9.09
CA GLU A 139 1.96 13.41 10.05
C GLU A 139 0.63 13.14 9.35
N ARG A 140 -0.22 12.29 9.96
CA ARG A 140 -1.56 12.01 9.43
C ARG A 140 -2.46 13.25 9.55
N PHE A 141 -3.43 13.34 8.66
CA PHE A 141 -4.48 14.35 8.77
C PHE A 141 -5.57 13.89 9.75
N ASN A 142 -5.89 14.72 10.74
CA ASN A 142 -6.87 14.39 11.80
C ASN A 142 -8.30 14.16 11.29
N THR A 143 -8.62 14.63 10.09
CA THR A 143 -9.95 14.49 9.45
C THR A 143 -10.21 13.12 8.82
N ALA A 144 -9.23 12.23 8.78
CA ALA A 144 -9.30 10.96 8.05
C ALA A 144 -9.21 9.74 8.99
N ILE A 145 -9.86 9.81 10.17
CA ILE A 145 -9.88 8.70 11.14
C ILE A 145 -11.13 7.86 10.93
N GLU A 146 -10.94 6.59 10.59
CA GLU A 146 -12.03 5.62 10.51
C GLU A 146 -12.30 5.00 11.89
N LYS A 147 -13.51 5.26 12.44
CA LYS A 147 -13.94 4.72 13.74
C LYS A 147 -13.94 3.18 13.68
N ASP A 148 -13.54 2.55 14.78
CA ASP A 148 -13.46 1.09 14.98
C ASP A 148 -12.46 0.35 14.09
N HIS A 149 -11.73 1.06 13.20
CA HIS A 149 -10.71 0.45 12.39
C HIS A 149 -9.46 0.11 13.20
N ARG A 150 -9.11 -1.18 13.26
CA ARG A 150 -8.02 -1.74 14.08
C ARG A 150 -6.71 -0.94 14.03
N ASN A 151 -6.32 -0.52 12.84
CA ASN A 151 -5.05 0.17 12.62
C ASN A 151 -5.14 1.69 12.79
N GLU A 152 -6.30 2.24 13.17
CA GLU A 152 -6.50 3.69 13.27
C GLU A 152 -6.86 4.18 14.67
N MET A 153 -7.25 3.25 15.56
CA MET A 153 -7.69 3.55 16.92
C MET A 153 -6.55 3.97 17.86
N GLU A 154 -5.34 3.50 17.63
CA GLU A 154 -4.20 3.73 18.53
C GLU A 154 -3.17 4.66 17.86
N ALA A 155 -3.10 5.92 18.31
CA ALA A 155 -2.18 6.92 17.77
C ALA A 155 -0.70 6.47 17.84
N ASP A 156 -0.31 5.81 18.93
CA ASP A 156 1.05 5.31 19.10
C ASP A 156 1.40 4.21 18.09
N ARG A 157 0.46 3.34 17.76
CA ARG A 157 0.69 2.31 16.72
C ARG A 157 0.86 2.92 15.34
N ILE A 158 0.13 3.99 15.04
CA ILE A 158 0.32 4.72 13.77
C ILE A 158 1.72 5.33 13.72
N LYS A 159 2.21 5.89 14.84
CA LYS A 159 3.56 6.44 14.93
C LYS A 159 4.63 5.36 14.76
N ILE A 160 4.45 4.20 15.39
CA ILE A 160 5.33 3.03 15.23
C ILE A 160 5.32 2.56 13.77
N CYS A 161 4.13 2.42 13.16
CA CYS A 161 4.00 2.02 11.75
C CYS A 161 4.66 3.02 10.79
N LYS A 162 4.56 4.33 11.07
CA LYS A 162 5.27 5.38 10.33
C LYS A 162 6.78 5.15 10.34
N ASN A 163 7.33 4.83 11.51
CA ASN A 163 8.77 4.58 11.65
C ASN A 163 9.20 3.31 10.90
N PHE A 164 8.41 2.23 10.95
CA PHE A 164 8.70 1.04 10.15
C PHE A 164 8.59 1.27 8.65
N HIS A 165 7.60 2.02 8.18
CA HIS A 165 7.55 2.42 6.78
C HIS A 165 8.81 3.20 6.35
N PHE A 166 9.27 4.12 7.20
CA PHE A 166 10.48 4.89 6.91
C PHE A 166 11.74 4.00 6.91
N LEU A 167 11.87 3.09 7.88
CA LEU A 167 12.96 2.10 7.92
C LEU A 167 12.97 1.24 6.65
N LEU A 168 11.83 0.67 6.29
CA LEU A 168 11.69 -0.13 5.07
C LEU A 168 12.04 0.67 3.80
N SER A 169 11.73 1.97 3.77
CA SER A 169 12.11 2.82 2.66
C SER A 169 13.62 2.94 2.49
N ARG A 170 14.36 2.91 3.58
CA ARG A 170 15.85 2.92 3.56
C ARG A 170 16.40 1.57 3.10
N ILE A 171 15.86 0.48 3.66
CA ILE A 171 16.28 -0.90 3.31
C ILE A 171 16.05 -1.18 1.83
N HIS A 172 14.87 -0.81 1.30
CA HIS A 172 14.46 -1.11 -0.08
C HIS A 172 14.65 0.05 -1.06
N SER A 173 15.35 1.11 -0.68
CA SER A 173 15.64 2.27 -1.53
C SER A 173 14.40 2.95 -2.14
N TRP A 174 13.27 2.99 -1.40
CA TRP A 174 12.07 3.67 -1.85
C TRP A 174 12.28 5.18 -1.92
N LYS A 175 11.57 5.85 -2.79
CA LYS A 175 11.62 7.31 -2.90
C LYS A 175 10.73 7.94 -1.82
N VAL A 176 11.27 8.90 -1.09
CA VAL A 176 10.55 9.57 0.01
C VAL A 176 9.95 10.89 -0.50
N VAL A 177 8.68 11.13 -0.17
CA VAL A 177 7.98 12.39 -0.42
C VAL A 177 7.42 12.91 0.90
N ASP A 178 7.68 14.16 1.21
CA ASP A 178 7.07 14.85 2.34
C ASP A 178 5.58 15.07 2.08
N ALA A 179 4.74 14.44 2.90
CA ALA A 179 3.29 14.50 2.77
C ALA A 179 2.66 15.73 3.45
N ASN A 180 3.39 16.44 4.32
CA ASN A 180 2.90 17.62 5.05
C ASN A 180 3.05 18.93 4.24
N GLN A 181 2.76 18.83 2.95
CA GLN A 181 2.75 19.94 2.01
C GLN A 181 1.35 20.08 1.38
N SER A 182 1.14 21.11 0.57
CA SER A 182 -0.10 21.18 -0.21
C SER A 182 -0.24 19.99 -1.15
N VAL A 183 -1.48 19.56 -1.40
CA VAL A 183 -1.80 18.42 -2.30
C VAL A 183 -1.09 18.54 -3.64
N SER A 184 -1.03 19.75 -4.20
CA SER A 184 -0.38 20.02 -5.50
C SER A 184 1.13 19.87 -5.42
N LYS A 185 1.76 20.27 -4.32
CA LYS A 185 3.21 20.17 -4.14
C LYS A 185 3.65 18.72 -3.96
N VAL A 186 2.92 17.95 -3.12
CA VAL A 186 3.12 16.49 -2.98
C VAL A 186 3.03 15.81 -4.35
N GLN A 187 1.97 16.13 -5.12
CA GLN A 187 1.77 15.55 -6.43
C GLN A 187 2.90 15.91 -7.41
N ASN A 188 3.39 17.14 -7.37
CA ASN A 188 4.49 17.56 -8.23
C ASN A 188 5.78 16.80 -7.91
N ASP A 189 6.07 16.56 -6.63
CA ASP A 189 7.25 15.78 -6.23
C ASP A 189 7.12 14.31 -6.66
N ILE A 190 5.93 13.70 -6.49
CA ILE A 190 5.65 12.35 -7.01
C ILE A 190 5.87 12.30 -8.53
N ARG A 191 5.33 13.26 -9.29
CA ARG A 191 5.50 13.33 -10.76
C ARG A 191 6.96 13.46 -11.18
N LYS A 192 7.75 14.28 -10.49
CA LYS A 192 9.20 14.40 -10.75
C LYS A 192 9.91 13.07 -10.57
N ILE A 193 9.59 12.35 -9.47
CA ILE A 193 10.16 11.02 -9.21
C ILE A 193 9.78 10.04 -10.33
N VAL A 194 8.50 9.98 -10.71
CA VAL A 194 8.01 9.07 -11.76
C VAL A 194 8.65 9.40 -13.10
N LYS A 195 8.70 10.69 -13.49
CA LYS A 195 9.37 11.12 -14.74
C LYS A 195 10.83 10.70 -14.78
N LYS A 196 11.57 10.91 -13.70
CA LYS A 196 13.00 10.59 -13.62
C LYS A 196 13.30 9.09 -13.71
N ASN A 197 12.41 8.24 -13.18
CA ASN A 197 12.71 6.81 -13.01
C ASN A 197 12.01 5.90 -14.04
N LEU A 198 10.89 6.34 -14.66
CA LEU A 198 10.05 5.46 -15.47
C LEU A 198 9.66 6.03 -16.84
N LEU A 199 9.66 7.34 -17.05
CA LEU A 199 9.27 7.98 -18.31
C LEU A 199 10.49 8.47 -19.08
#